data_c8541f5610ead805b3b80456d7466a75
#
_entry.id   c8541f5610ead805b3b80456d7466a75
#
_cell.length_a   1.000
_cell.length_b   1.000
_cell.length_c   1.000
_cell.angle_alpha   90.00
_cell.angle_beta   90.00
_cell.angle_gamma   90.00
#
_symmetry.space_group_name_H-M   'P 1'
#
loop_
_entity.id
_entity.type
_entity.pdbx_description
1 polymer ?
#
loop_
_entity_poly.entity_id
_entity_poly.type
_entity_poly.pdbx_seq_one_letter_code
_entity_poly.pdbx_strand_id
1 'polypeptide(L)'
;MDQHFQTIAILGGTGKEGPGLAMRWALAGYSIIIGSRQLEKAEATAAELCQKLNIQTITGMENGLAARNADVCVLTVVQAAHLEA
;
A
#
# COMPACT_ATOMS: atom_id res chain seq x y z
N MET A 1 2.85 18.67 16.22
CA MET A 1 2.77 18.29 15.92
C MET A 1 2.97 17.50 15.66
N ASP A 2 3.02 17.23 15.72
CA ASP A 2 3.18 16.48 15.52
C ASP A 2 3.02 15.64 14.92
N GLN A 3 2.92 15.80 14.36
CA GLN A 3 2.72 15.05 13.76
C GLN A 3 3.45 14.11 13.41
N HIS A 4 3.17 13.35 13.58
CA HIS A 4 3.85 12.40 13.24
C HIS A 4 3.54 11.90 12.04
N PHE A 5 4.37 11.51 11.26
CA PHE A 5 4.21 11.03 10.09
C PHE A 5 4.16 9.66 10.23
N GLN A 6 3.20 8.99 9.74
CA GLN A 6 3.03 7.57 9.77
C GLN A 6 3.21 7.00 8.41
N THR A 7 3.80 5.81 8.38
CA THR A 7 3.94 5.04 7.15
C THR A 7 2.97 3.87 7.23
N ILE A 8 2.13 3.74 6.24
CA ILE A 8 1.12 2.69 6.19
C ILE A 8 1.47 1.71 5.10
N ALA A 9 1.61 0.44 5.46
CA ALA A 9 1.84 -0.59 4.47
C ALA A 9 0.49 -1.24 4.16
N ILE A 10 0.21 -1.40 2.88
CA ILE A 10 -1.01 -2.06 2.44
C ILE A 10 -0.58 -3.39 1.87
N LEU A 11 -0.72 -4.44 2.66
CA LEU A 11 -0.29 -5.77 2.25
C LEU A 11 -1.32 -6.36 1.31
N GLY A 12 -0.85 -6.93 0.23
CA GLY A 12 -1.75 -7.35 -0.83
C GLY A 12 -2.24 -6.18 -1.64
N GLY A 13 -1.48 -5.08 -1.63
CA GLY A 13 -1.95 -3.81 -2.18
C GLY A 13 -2.06 -3.75 -3.69
N THR A 14 -1.69 -4.82 -4.39
CA THR A 14 -1.84 -4.82 -5.84
C THR A 14 -3.20 -5.34 -6.27
N GLY A 15 -4.06 -5.70 -5.32
CA GLY A 15 -5.41 -6.16 -5.65
C GLY A 15 -6.32 -5.00 -5.96
N LYS A 16 -7.61 -5.26 -5.97
CA LYS A 16 -8.53 -4.24 -6.40
C LYS A 16 -8.66 -3.07 -5.45
N GLU A 17 -8.61 -3.36 -4.17
CA GLU A 17 -8.88 -2.31 -3.19
C GLU A 17 -7.64 -1.60 -2.71
N GLY A 18 -6.50 -2.26 -2.81
CA GLY A 18 -5.27 -1.67 -2.30
C GLY A 18 -4.93 -0.33 -2.92
N PRO A 19 -4.98 -0.22 -4.26
CA PRO A 19 -4.64 1.05 -4.89
C PRO A 19 -5.55 2.20 -4.48
N GLY A 20 -6.84 1.92 -4.30
CA GLY A 20 -7.78 2.94 -3.88
C GLY A 20 -7.48 3.46 -2.49
N LEU A 21 -7.16 2.54 -1.56
CA LEU A 21 -6.80 2.94 -0.21
C LEU A 21 -5.48 3.71 -0.21
N ALA A 22 -4.53 3.25 -1.04
CA ALA A 22 -3.24 3.93 -1.13
C ALA A 22 -3.41 5.36 -1.59
N MET A 23 -4.24 5.58 -2.60
CA MET A 23 -4.47 6.92 -3.09
C MET A 23 -5.08 7.81 -2.04
N ARG A 24 -6.08 7.27 -1.34
CA ARG A 24 -6.78 8.05 -0.35
C ARG A 24 -5.85 8.49 0.78
N TRP A 25 -5.05 7.56 1.29
CA TRP A 25 -4.19 7.88 2.42
C TRP A 25 -2.97 8.68 1.99
N ALA A 26 -2.47 8.46 0.79
CA ALA A 26 -1.35 9.26 0.30
C ALA A 26 -1.77 10.72 0.14
N LEU A 27 -2.98 10.95 -0.33
CA LEU A 27 -3.48 12.30 -0.47
C LEU A 27 -3.72 12.95 0.90
N ALA A 28 -3.91 12.14 1.92
CA ALA A 28 -4.06 12.65 3.26
C ALA A 28 -2.71 12.95 3.93
N GLY A 29 -1.62 12.63 3.27
CA GLY A 29 -0.30 12.98 3.80
C GLY A 29 0.52 11.83 4.34
N TYR A 30 0.02 10.61 4.26
CA TYR A 30 0.78 9.47 4.76
C TYR A 30 1.75 8.95 3.71
N SER A 31 2.83 8.34 4.20
CA SER A 31 3.71 7.60 3.32
C SER A 31 3.14 6.20 3.17
N ILE A 32 3.07 5.71 1.96
CA ILE A 32 2.40 4.45 1.68
C ILE A 32 3.39 3.44 1.10
N ILE A 33 3.31 2.21 1.58
CA ILE A 33 4.08 1.12 1.02
C ILE A 33 3.08 0.10 0.49
N ILE A 34 3.17 -0.18 -0.80
CA ILE A 34 2.35 -1.22 -1.40
C ILE A 34 3.10 -2.54 -1.22
N GLY A 35 2.51 -3.48 -0.53
CA GLY A 35 3.12 -4.77 -0.30
C GLY A 35 2.50 -5.82 -1.20
N SER A 36 3.33 -6.72 -1.72
CA SER A 36 2.87 -7.80 -2.57
C SER A 36 3.80 -8.98 -2.38
N ARG A 37 3.37 -10.16 -2.79
CA ARG A 37 4.24 -11.30 -2.82
C ARG A 37 5.24 -11.18 -3.96
N GLN A 38 4.94 -10.34 -4.94
CA GLN A 38 5.82 -10.12 -6.06
C GLN A 38 6.28 -8.69 -6.06
N LEU A 39 7.55 -8.48 -5.82
CA LEU A 39 8.10 -7.15 -5.73
C LEU A 39 7.82 -6.33 -6.98
N GLU A 40 7.92 -6.95 -8.13
CA GLU A 40 7.71 -6.23 -9.39
C GLU A 40 6.33 -5.66 -9.50
N LYS A 41 5.33 -6.39 -9.02
CA LYS A 41 3.98 -5.89 -9.06
C LYS A 41 3.79 -4.75 -8.07
N ALA A 42 4.41 -4.86 -6.91
CA ALA A 42 4.32 -3.81 -5.91
C ALA A 42 4.94 -2.53 -6.45
N GLU A 43 6.09 -2.65 -7.08
CA GLU A 43 6.78 -1.48 -7.62
C GLU A 43 6.02 -0.87 -8.77
N ALA A 44 5.46 -1.69 -9.62
CA ALA A 44 4.69 -1.18 -10.76
C ALA A 44 3.44 -0.45 -10.29
N THR A 45 2.75 -1.00 -9.30
CA THR A 45 1.55 -0.38 -8.77
C THR A 45 1.91 0.95 -8.10
N ALA A 46 2.97 0.97 -7.32
CA ALA A 46 3.39 2.18 -6.64
C ALA A 46 3.77 3.27 -7.65
N ALA A 47 4.51 2.89 -8.69
CA ALA A 47 4.93 3.85 -9.69
C ALA A 47 3.73 4.43 -10.44
N GLU A 48 2.77 3.57 -10.74
CA GLU A 48 1.58 4.01 -11.44
C GLU A 48 0.79 5.01 -10.59
N LEU A 49 0.65 4.73 -9.31
CA LEU A 49 -0.09 5.61 -8.43
C LEU A 49 0.65 6.93 -8.21
N CYS A 50 1.96 6.89 -8.08
CA CYS A 50 2.75 8.10 -7.95
C CYS A 50 2.58 8.99 -9.15
N GLN A 51 2.59 8.39 -10.33
CA GLN A 51 2.44 9.14 -11.55
C GLN A 51 1.04 9.73 -11.66
N LYS A 52 0.04 8.93 -11.34
CA LYS A 52 -1.33 9.36 -11.43
C LYS A 52 -1.64 10.52 -10.49
N LEU A 53 -1.09 10.49 -9.31
CA LEU A 53 -1.35 11.51 -8.30
C LEU A 53 -0.28 12.61 -8.27
N ASN A 54 0.78 12.43 -9.04
CA ASN A 54 1.86 13.38 -9.11
C ASN A 54 2.50 13.55 -7.72
N ILE A 55 2.77 12.44 -7.06
CA ILE A 55 3.41 12.44 -5.75
C ILE A 55 4.50 11.40 -5.73
N GLN A 56 5.28 11.37 -4.66
CA GLN A 56 6.37 10.43 -4.55
C GLN A 56 6.38 9.71 -3.21
N THR A 57 5.25 9.63 -2.57
CA THR A 57 5.17 9.06 -1.23
C THR A 57 4.66 7.63 -1.20
N ILE A 58 4.57 6.99 -2.37
CA ILE A 58 4.14 5.61 -2.45
C ILE A 58 5.28 4.76 -2.99
N THR A 59 5.64 3.71 -2.26
CA THR A 59 6.69 2.80 -2.71
C THR A 59 6.15 1.39 -2.72
N GLY A 60 6.81 0.51 -3.43
CA GLY A 60 6.43 -0.90 -3.48
C GLY A 60 7.49 -1.76 -2.82
N MET A 61 7.07 -2.77 -2.07
CA MET A 61 7.97 -3.70 -1.42
C MET A 61 7.32 -5.06 -1.36
N GLU A 62 8.12 -6.07 -1.11
CA GLU A 62 7.59 -7.38 -0.83
C GLU A 62 6.88 -7.32 0.51
N ASN A 63 5.82 -8.13 0.72
CA ASN A 63 4.96 -8.01 1.88
C ASN A 63 5.70 -8.00 3.22
N GLY A 64 6.64 -8.91 3.40
CA GLY A 64 7.36 -8.98 4.67
C GLY A 64 8.15 -7.73 4.94
N LEU A 65 8.81 -7.21 3.92
CA LEU A 65 9.61 -6.03 4.06
C LEU A 65 8.71 -4.80 4.27
N ALA A 66 7.58 -4.78 3.58
CA ALA A 66 6.62 -3.69 3.74
C ALA A 66 6.15 -3.62 5.19
N ALA A 67 5.83 -4.77 5.76
CA ALA A 67 5.34 -4.82 7.13
C ALA A 67 6.40 -4.33 8.11
N ARG A 68 7.67 -4.65 7.83
CA ARG A 68 8.71 -4.25 8.74
C ARG A 68 9.00 -2.76 8.69
N ASN A 69 8.74 -2.12 7.60
CA ASN A 69 9.07 -0.72 7.43
C ASN A 69 7.90 0.23 7.67
N ALA A 70 6.78 -0.29 8.10
CA ALA A 70 5.61 0.53 8.30
C ALA A 70 5.23 0.65 9.76
N ASP A 71 4.58 1.72 10.10
CA ASP A 71 4.04 1.91 11.44
C ASP A 71 2.72 1.17 11.58
N VAL A 72 1.97 1.11 10.49
CA VAL A 72 0.65 0.47 10.48
C VAL A 72 0.55 -0.41 9.26
N CYS A 73 0.03 -1.62 9.42
CA CYS A 73 -0.17 -2.53 8.30
C CYS A 73 -1.65 -2.76 8.09
N VAL A 74 -2.08 -2.67 6.86
CA VAL A 74 -3.46 -2.92 6.49
C VAL A 74 -3.46 -4.11 5.54
N LEU A 75 -4.29 -5.08 5.84
CA LEU A 75 -4.36 -6.28 5.04
C LEU A 75 -5.56 -6.19 4.12
N THR A 76 -5.33 -6.23 2.84
CA THR A 76 -6.41 -6.15 1.87
C THR A 76 -6.58 -7.50 1.22
N VAL A 77 -7.26 -8.40 1.90
CA VAL A 77 -7.46 -9.72 1.35
C VAL A 77 -8.71 -9.76 0.51
N VAL A 78 -8.69 -10.66 -0.41
CA VAL A 78 -9.83 -10.83 -1.29
C VAL A 78 -10.94 -11.49 -0.51
N GLN A 79 -12.05 -10.82 -0.44
CA GLN A 79 -13.13 -11.33 0.33
C GLN A 79 -13.69 -12.61 -0.18
N ALA A 80 -13.73 -12.73 -1.46
CA ALA A 80 -14.30 -13.91 -2.04
C ALA A 80 -13.60 -15.16 -1.60
N ALA A 81 -12.41 -15.00 -1.20
CA ALA A 81 -11.70 -16.17 -0.81
C ALA A 81 -12.31 -16.79 0.38
N HIS A 82 -13.03 -16.08 1.10
CA HIS A 82 -13.47 -16.72 2.16
C HIS A 82 -14.83 -16.99 2.11
N LEU A 83 -15.33 -17.03 1.70
CA LEU A 83 -16.50 -17.43 1.71
C LEU A 83 -16.92 -18.53 1.87
N GLU A 84 -16.53 -18.72 1.91
CA GLU A 84 -16.93 -19.46 2.00
C GLU A 84 -17.11 -19.98 2.59
N ALA A 85 -17.10 -19.84 2.91
CA ALA A 85 -17.34 -20.43 3.40
C ALA A 85 -17.82 -20.86 3.64
#